data_951ef042d3f5538d61869cafe15da7ee
#
_entry.id   951ef042d3f5538d61869cafe15da7ee
#
_cell.length_a   1.000
_cell.length_b   1.000
_cell.length_c   1.000
_cell.angle_alpha   90.00
_cell.angle_beta   90.00
_cell.angle_gamma   90.00
#
_symmetry.space_group_name_H-M   'P 1'
#
loop_
_entity.id
_entity.type
_entity.pdbx_description
1 polymer ?
#
loop_
_entity_poly.entity_id
_entity_poly.type
_entity_poly.pdbx_seq_one_letter_code
_entity_poly.pdbx_strand_id
1 'polypeptide(L)'
;LKSYANITEANALRIDWESVVPKHELNYIMGNPPFVGQTFRSKEQAEEIKSVFSNNPKAGKLDYVAAWYKLAATYMQGTQINAAFVSTNSISQGEQVAILWRDLFEQNNVEITFAHRSFVWTSEAVEKAAVHCVIIGFSCYHQQTKCLFEHNRKKEVSHINGYLVEGADVFIKARGTPSDNSMPKMTQGSKPVDSGNLIYSQEEHQMFITSYPVKAHLLKRFMGSADFINNKIRYCLWLKGIPPNEYRGISDIMQRLEACAQARAKSPTPAFRAAAETPMLFAETRQPTTTYLVIPEVSSERRRYVPIGYVEPDIIAANTVYVLPNASIYMFGIMTSNVHMAWMRTVCSRMKSDYRYTPAVYNNFPWPTPTNAQKEKIEQTAQAILDARALYPDSSLADLYDETTMPPELRKAHQMNDKAVMLAYGFSVRDMTESKCVAE
;
A
#
# COMPACT_ATOMS: atom_id res chain seq x y z
N LEU A 1 -37.09 37.39 -5.63
CA LEU A 1 -36.28 36.25 -6.09
C LEU A 1 -37.12 34.98 -5.83
N LYS A 2 -37.62 34.33 -6.88
CA LYS A 2 -38.25 33.03 -6.76
C LYS A 2 -37.12 32.02 -6.42
N SER A 3 -37.24 31.31 -5.29
CA SER A 3 -36.37 30.20 -4.95
C SER A 3 -36.65 29.04 -5.89
N TYR A 4 -35.72 28.66 -6.72
CA TYR A 4 -35.79 27.47 -7.60
C TYR A 4 -35.08 26.26 -6.97
N ALA A 5 -34.91 26.24 -5.65
CA ALA A 5 -34.31 25.10 -4.99
C ALA A 5 -35.29 23.93 -4.97
N ASN A 6 -34.96 22.87 -5.69
CA ASN A 6 -35.65 21.59 -5.64
C ASN A 6 -34.89 20.67 -4.68
N ILE A 7 -35.37 20.53 -3.45
CA ILE A 7 -34.74 19.72 -2.40
C ILE A 7 -35.65 18.53 -2.13
N THR A 8 -35.14 17.32 -2.35
CA THR A 8 -35.83 16.06 -2.05
C THR A 8 -35.14 15.37 -0.89
N GLU A 9 -35.89 15.12 0.19
CA GLU A 9 -35.39 14.34 1.32
C GLU A 9 -35.50 12.85 1.02
N ALA A 10 -34.36 12.20 0.70
CA ALA A 10 -34.27 10.79 0.39
C ALA A 10 -32.84 10.26 0.49
N ASN A 11 -32.70 8.93 0.49
CA ASN A 11 -31.39 8.32 0.32
C ASN A 11 -30.99 8.36 -1.17
N ALA A 12 -29.94 9.10 -1.49
CA ALA A 12 -29.49 9.32 -2.86
C ALA A 12 -29.07 8.02 -3.60
N LEU A 13 -28.73 6.96 -2.88
CA LEU A 13 -28.38 5.65 -3.48
C LEU A 13 -29.60 4.76 -3.75
N ARG A 14 -30.80 5.14 -3.27
CA ARG A 14 -32.03 4.36 -3.38
C ARG A 14 -33.13 5.03 -4.21
N ILE A 15 -33.08 6.38 -4.30
CA ILE A 15 -34.01 7.14 -5.11
C ILE A 15 -33.62 7.10 -6.59
N ASP A 16 -34.62 7.06 -7.47
CA ASP A 16 -34.38 7.30 -8.89
C ASP A 16 -34.11 8.80 -9.13
N TRP A 17 -32.89 9.14 -9.58
CA TRP A 17 -32.52 10.52 -9.87
C TRP A 17 -33.37 11.16 -11.00
N GLU A 18 -33.85 10.34 -11.94
CA GLU A 18 -34.75 10.82 -13.02
C GLU A 18 -36.06 11.37 -12.45
N SER A 19 -36.53 10.81 -11.32
CA SER A 19 -37.75 11.29 -10.64
C SER A 19 -37.56 12.62 -9.90
N VAL A 20 -36.31 12.98 -9.57
CA VAL A 20 -35.98 14.25 -8.92
C VAL A 20 -35.77 15.36 -9.93
N VAL A 21 -34.95 15.11 -10.93
CA VAL A 21 -34.72 16.02 -12.06
C VAL A 21 -34.50 15.18 -13.30
N PRO A 22 -35.25 15.40 -14.35
CA PRO A 22 -35.02 14.72 -15.63
C PRO A 22 -33.65 15.03 -16.22
N LYS A 23 -32.89 14.02 -16.65
CA LYS A 23 -31.52 14.20 -17.12
C LYS A 23 -31.34 15.17 -18.30
N HIS A 24 -32.40 15.35 -19.10
CA HIS A 24 -32.35 16.31 -20.21
C HIS A 24 -32.44 17.77 -19.77
N GLU A 25 -32.73 18.03 -18.48
CA GLU A 25 -32.75 19.39 -17.87
C GLU A 25 -31.42 19.70 -17.14
N LEU A 26 -30.49 18.72 -17.04
CA LEU A 26 -29.25 18.88 -16.32
C LEU A 26 -28.05 19.13 -17.22
N ASN A 27 -27.14 20.00 -16.75
CA ASN A 27 -25.83 20.21 -17.35
C ASN A 27 -24.70 19.70 -16.44
N TYR A 28 -24.88 19.74 -15.13
CA TYR A 28 -23.84 19.42 -14.14
C TYR A 28 -24.38 18.64 -12.96
N ILE A 29 -23.60 17.68 -12.49
CA ILE A 29 -23.77 16.96 -11.22
C ILE A 29 -22.55 17.23 -10.36
N MET A 30 -22.74 17.83 -9.18
CA MET A 30 -21.65 18.12 -8.27
C MET A 30 -22.00 17.69 -6.86
N GLY A 31 -21.02 17.21 -6.11
CA GLY A 31 -21.28 16.82 -4.74
C GLY A 31 -20.03 16.47 -3.93
N ASN A 32 -20.24 16.39 -2.63
CA ASN A 32 -19.28 15.84 -1.66
C ASN A 32 -19.97 14.67 -0.94
N PRO A 33 -20.02 13.48 -1.54
CA PRO A 33 -20.68 12.31 -0.96
C PRO A 33 -19.97 11.84 0.31
N PRO A 34 -20.63 11.05 1.19
CA PRO A 34 -20.04 10.59 2.44
C PRO A 34 -18.79 9.72 2.25
N PHE A 35 -17.75 9.99 3.04
CA PHE A 35 -16.50 9.25 3.06
C PHE A 35 -16.57 8.16 4.13
N VAL A 36 -16.84 6.92 3.74
CA VAL A 36 -16.90 5.78 4.66
C VAL A 36 -16.07 4.63 4.08
N GLY A 37 -14.91 4.39 4.69
CA GLY A 37 -14.04 3.28 4.31
C GLY A 37 -14.68 1.91 4.61
N GLN A 38 -14.21 0.88 3.92
CA GLN A 38 -14.77 -0.49 3.98
C GLN A 38 -15.02 -1.01 5.41
N THR A 39 -14.08 -0.77 6.34
CA THR A 39 -14.13 -1.29 7.71
C THR A 39 -15.10 -0.55 8.63
N PHE A 40 -15.54 0.64 8.24
CA PHE A 40 -16.40 1.52 9.03
C PHE A 40 -17.85 1.57 8.56
N ARG A 41 -18.15 0.89 7.44
CA ARG A 41 -19.51 0.87 6.88
C ARG A 41 -20.49 0.08 7.74
N SER A 42 -21.72 0.59 7.83
CA SER A 42 -22.86 -0.17 8.37
C SER A 42 -23.23 -1.31 7.40
N LYS A 43 -24.07 -2.25 7.89
CA LYS A 43 -24.62 -3.31 7.04
C LYS A 43 -25.44 -2.74 5.89
N GLU A 44 -26.23 -1.73 6.13
CA GLU A 44 -27.07 -1.04 5.14
C GLU A 44 -26.22 -0.40 4.03
N GLN A 45 -25.16 0.32 4.42
CA GLN A 45 -24.21 0.91 3.46
C GLN A 45 -23.48 -0.15 2.62
N ALA A 46 -23.18 -1.31 3.20
CA ALA A 46 -22.57 -2.43 2.48
C ALA A 46 -23.56 -3.06 1.48
N GLU A 47 -24.85 -3.12 1.79
CA GLU A 47 -25.90 -3.59 0.88
C GLU A 47 -26.16 -2.58 -0.26
N GLU A 48 -26.15 -1.29 0.03
CA GLU A 48 -26.29 -0.23 -0.98
C GLU A 48 -25.18 -0.30 -2.03
N ILE A 49 -23.92 -0.42 -1.61
CA ILE A 49 -22.81 -0.62 -2.58
C ILE A 49 -23.05 -1.87 -3.44
N LYS A 50 -23.44 -2.99 -2.84
CA LYS A 50 -23.71 -4.22 -3.59
C LYS A 50 -24.81 -4.00 -4.63
N SER A 51 -25.88 -3.33 -4.25
CA SER A 51 -27.00 -3.02 -5.14
C SER A 51 -26.56 -2.15 -6.32
N VAL A 52 -25.87 -1.04 -6.04
CA VAL A 52 -25.39 -0.09 -7.06
C VAL A 52 -24.43 -0.75 -8.06
N PHE A 53 -23.60 -1.67 -7.62
CA PHE A 53 -22.66 -2.41 -8.48
C PHE A 53 -23.20 -3.77 -8.94
N SER A 54 -24.53 -3.94 -9.01
CA SER A 54 -25.18 -5.15 -9.52
C SER A 54 -24.67 -6.44 -8.87
N ASN A 55 -24.48 -6.40 -7.55
CA ASN A 55 -23.96 -7.50 -6.74
C ASN A 55 -22.53 -7.98 -7.09
N ASN A 56 -21.72 -7.14 -7.72
CA ASN A 56 -20.30 -7.45 -7.92
C ASN A 56 -19.61 -7.70 -6.56
N PRO A 57 -19.10 -8.92 -6.28
CA PRO A 57 -18.55 -9.25 -4.97
C PRO A 57 -17.30 -8.44 -4.63
N LYS A 58 -16.60 -7.92 -5.63
CA LYS A 58 -15.41 -7.06 -5.45
C LYS A 58 -15.77 -5.65 -5.00
N ALA A 59 -16.99 -5.18 -5.27
CA ALA A 59 -17.45 -3.85 -4.87
C ALA A 59 -17.43 -3.65 -3.34
N GLY A 60 -17.49 -4.74 -2.57
CA GLY A 60 -17.30 -4.70 -1.13
C GLY A 60 -15.97 -4.10 -0.65
N LYS A 61 -14.96 -3.99 -1.51
CA LYS A 61 -13.65 -3.36 -1.22
C LYS A 61 -13.60 -1.86 -1.50
N LEU A 62 -14.60 -1.31 -2.16
CA LEU A 62 -14.65 0.11 -2.52
C LEU A 62 -14.99 0.99 -1.31
N ASP A 63 -14.55 2.22 -1.30
CA ASP A 63 -15.10 3.26 -0.43
C ASP A 63 -16.55 3.56 -0.79
N TYR A 64 -17.35 3.96 0.20
CA TYR A 64 -18.77 4.21 0.03
C TYR A 64 -19.08 5.26 -1.04
N VAL A 65 -18.24 6.29 -1.13
CA VAL A 65 -18.33 7.35 -2.15
C VAL A 65 -18.34 6.82 -3.59
N ALA A 66 -17.75 5.65 -3.84
CA ALA A 66 -17.70 5.04 -5.16
C ALA A 66 -19.09 4.76 -5.75
N ALA A 67 -20.11 4.56 -4.90
CA ALA A 67 -21.48 4.35 -5.33
C ALA A 67 -22.08 5.56 -6.08
N TRP A 68 -21.72 6.78 -5.67
CA TRP A 68 -22.16 8.01 -6.37
C TRP A 68 -21.56 8.12 -7.77
N TYR A 69 -20.31 7.73 -7.95
CA TYR A 69 -19.69 7.68 -9.28
C TYR A 69 -20.42 6.73 -10.21
N LYS A 70 -20.76 5.53 -9.73
CA LYS A 70 -21.49 4.54 -10.52
C LYS A 70 -22.92 5.00 -10.88
N LEU A 71 -23.64 5.55 -9.91
CA LEU A 71 -24.99 6.08 -10.16
C LEU A 71 -24.97 7.25 -11.14
N ALA A 72 -24.09 8.23 -10.92
CA ALA A 72 -23.96 9.36 -11.84
C ALA A 72 -23.60 8.89 -13.25
N ALA A 73 -22.62 8.00 -13.41
CA ALA A 73 -22.23 7.45 -14.70
C ALA A 73 -23.39 6.72 -15.40
N THR A 74 -24.22 6.00 -14.64
CA THR A 74 -25.40 5.32 -15.19
C THR A 74 -26.49 6.31 -15.60
N TYR A 75 -26.77 7.31 -14.77
CA TYR A 75 -27.76 8.34 -15.01
C TYR A 75 -27.39 9.23 -16.21
N MET A 76 -26.12 9.57 -16.38
CA MET A 76 -25.61 10.46 -17.44
C MET A 76 -25.57 9.81 -18.84
N GLN A 77 -25.89 8.52 -18.99
CA GLN A 77 -25.82 7.85 -20.29
C GLN A 77 -26.67 8.55 -21.34
N GLY A 78 -26.10 8.79 -22.52
CA GLY A 78 -26.77 9.44 -23.64
C GLY A 78 -26.97 10.96 -23.48
N THR A 79 -26.25 11.60 -22.54
CA THR A 79 -26.36 13.05 -22.31
C THR A 79 -24.98 13.73 -22.44
N GLN A 80 -24.95 15.06 -22.36
CA GLN A 80 -23.74 15.87 -22.27
C GLN A 80 -23.52 16.43 -20.86
N ILE A 81 -24.02 15.73 -19.84
CA ILE A 81 -23.82 16.12 -18.44
C ILE A 81 -22.36 15.92 -18.04
N ASN A 82 -21.82 16.86 -17.29
CA ASN A 82 -20.54 16.75 -16.62
C ASN A 82 -20.75 16.51 -15.13
N ALA A 83 -20.07 15.52 -14.57
CA ALA A 83 -20.10 15.27 -13.13
C ALA A 83 -18.76 15.57 -12.47
N ALA A 84 -18.80 16.02 -11.21
CA ALA A 84 -17.62 16.20 -10.40
C ALA A 84 -17.89 15.90 -8.92
N PHE A 85 -17.07 15.04 -8.31
CA PHE A 85 -17.19 14.71 -6.89
C PHE A 85 -15.89 14.93 -6.14
N VAL A 86 -16.03 15.40 -4.89
CA VAL A 86 -14.99 15.30 -3.89
C VAL A 86 -14.99 13.89 -3.31
N SER A 87 -13.83 13.30 -3.11
CA SER A 87 -13.71 11.93 -2.64
C SER A 87 -12.44 11.74 -1.81
N THR A 88 -12.40 10.67 -1.01
CA THR A 88 -11.14 10.21 -0.48
C THR A 88 -10.20 9.78 -1.61
N ASN A 89 -8.91 9.99 -1.46
CA ASN A 89 -7.92 9.61 -2.48
C ASN A 89 -7.81 8.09 -2.71
N SER A 90 -8.40 7.27 -1.84
CA SER A 90 -8.41 5.81 -1.94
C SER A 90 -9.05 5.28 -3.22
N ILE A 91 -10.04 5.98 -3.80
CA ILE A 91 -10.68 5.58 -5.06
C ILE A 91 -9.75 5.66 -6.28
N SER A 92 -8.64 6.39 -6.15
CA SER A 92 -7.60 6.51 -7.17
C SER A 92 -6.33 5.72 -6.81
N GLN A 93 -6.43 4.72 -5.92
CA GLN A 93 -5.29 3.98 -5.37
C GLN A 93 -5.55 2.48 -5.31
N GLY A 94 -4.47 1.70 -5.39
CA GLY A 94 -4.49 0.27 -5.16
C GLY A 94 -5.51 -0.50 -6.02
N GLU A 95 -6.13 -1.49 -5.41
CA GLU A 95 -7.13 -2.34 -6.06
C GLU A 95 -8.46 -1.62 -6.34
N GLN A 96 -8.75 -0.51 -5.66
CA GLN A 96 -10.00 0.22 -5.89
C GLN A 96 -10.08 0.76 -7.31
N VAL A 97 -8.95 1.17 -7.89
CA VAL A 97 -8.89 1.62 -9.29
C VAL A 97 -9.34 0.53 -10.24
N ALA A 98 -8.86 -0.70 -10.05
CA ALA A 98 -9.25 -1.82 -10.91
C ALA A 98 -10.71 -2.25 -10.73
N ILE A 99 -11.34 -1.94 -9.61
CA ILE A 99 -12.74 -2.30 -9.34
C ILE A 99 -13.68 -1.19 -9.83
N LEU A 100 -13.41 0.07 -9.48
CA LEU A 100 -14.25 1.22 -9.79
C LEU A 100 -14.04 1.68 -11.23
N TRP A 101 -12.81 2.12 -11.56
CA TRP A 101 -12.56 2.82 -12.83
C TRP A 101 -12.64 1.92 -14.04
N ARG A 102 -12.25 0.63 -13.91
CA ARG A 102 -12.48 -0.32 -14.99
C ARG A 102 -13.97 -0.45 -15.31
N ASP A 103 -14.81 -0.60 -14.29
CA ASP A 103 -16.26 -0.72 -14.48
C ASP A 103 -16.83 0.54 -15.14
N LEU A 104 -16.44 1.73 -14.69
CA LEU A 104 -16.87 2.99 -15.25
C LEU A 104 -16.40 3.20 -16.69
N PHE A 105 -15.15 2.88 -17.00
CA PHE A 105 -14.61 3.05 -18.36
C PHE A 105 -15.18 2.04 -19.34
N GLU A 106 -15.23 0.74 -18.97
CA GLU A 106 -15.65 -0.33 -19.87
C GLU A 106 -17.17 -0.45 -19.98
N GLN A 107 -17.94 -0.17 -18.93
CA GLN A 107 -19.40 -0.36 -18.91
C GLN A 107 -20.20 0.94 -19.10
N ASN A 108 -19.63 2.08 -18.73
CA ASN A 108 -20.31 3.36 -18.77
C ASN A 108 -19.67 4.37 -19.74
N ASN A 109 -18.61 3.99 -20.46
CA ASN A 109 -17.85 4.88 -21.35
C ASN A 109 -17.44 6.20 -20.67
N VAL A 110 -17.11 6.14 -19.38
CA VAL A 110 -16.68 7.32 -18.63
C VAL A 110 -15.29 7.75 -19.09
N GLU A 111 -15.10 9.06 -19.25
CA GLU A 111 -13.79 9.69 -19.36
C GLU A 111 -13.58 10.66 -18.19
N ILE A 112 -12.40 10.60 -17.55
CA ILE A 112 -12.01 11.60 -16.57
C ILE A 112 -11.60 12.87 -17.33
N THR A 113 -12.32 13.96 -17.09
CA THR A 113 -12.13 15.24 -17.80
C THR A 113 -11.19 16.18 -17.07
N PHE A 114 -11.20 16.13 -15.73
CA PHE A 114 -10.20 16.78 -14.91
C PHE A 114 -10.01 16.06 -13.58
N ALA A 115 -8.86 16.27 -12.95
CA ALA A 115 -8.62 15.79 -11.60
C ALA A 115 -7.73 16.76 -10.81
N HIS A 116 -8.15 17.09 -9.59
CA HIS A 116 -7.27 17.59 -8.55
C HIS A 116 -6.67 16.41 -7.81
N ARG A 117 -5.36 16.23 -7.95
CA ARG A 117 -4.62 15.16 -7.27
C ARG A 117 -4.60 15.41 -5.77
N SER A 118 -4.27 14.38 -5.02
CA SER A 118 -4.41 14.32 -3.57
C SER A 118 -3.98 15.62 -2.84
N PHE A 119 -4.90 16.18 -2.07
CA PHE A 119 -4.69 17.33 -1.20
C PHE A 119 -5.27 17.05 0.19
N VAL A 120 -4.76 17.76 1.20
CA VAL A 120 -5.27 17.63 2.57
C VAL A 120 -6.51 18.49 2.71
N TRP A 121 -7.64 17.86 3.04
CA TRP A 121 -8.86 18.59 3.41
C TRP A 121 -8.72 19.09 4.85
N THR A 122 -8.62 20.40 5.04
CA THR A 122 -8.61 21.04 6.34
C THR A 122 -10.00 21.57 6.65
N SER A 123 -10.66 21.02 7.68
CA SER A 123 -11.90 21.61 8.19
C SER A 123 -11.58 22.56 9.36
N GLU A 124 -12.43 23.55 9.57
CA GLU A 124 -12.36 24.45 10.73
C GLU A 124 -12.88 23.77 12.03
N ALA A 125 -13.30 22.51 11.96
CA ALA A 125 -13.81 21.74 13.10
C ALA A 125 -12.74 21.49 14.17
N VAL A 126 -13.17 21.38 15.43
CA VAL A 126 -12.31 21.23 16.61
C VAL A 126 -11.50 19.94 16.60
N GLU A 127 -12.01 18.85 15.99
CA GLU A 127 -11.27 17.62 15.75
C GLU A 127 -10.80 17.53 14.30
N LYS A 128 -9.55 17.88 14.05
CA LYS A 128 -8.92 17.87 12.73
C LYS A 128 -8.54 16.44 12.31
N ALA A 129 -9.46 15.70 11.74
CA ALA A 129 -9.10 14.54 10.93
C ALA A 129 -8.58 15.06 9.57
N ALA A 130 -7.26 15.05 9.36
CA ALA A 130 -6.67 15.35 8.07
C ALA A 130 -7.02 14.22 7.09
N VAL A 131 -8.01 14.44 6.22
CA VAL A 131 -8.40 13.49 5.18
C VAL A 131 -7.75 13.91 3.88
N HIS A 132 -7.07 12.99 3.22
CA HIS A 132 -6.53 13.21 1.88
C HIS A 132 -7.66 13.01 0.86
N CYS A 133 -7.98 14.08 0.14
CA CYS A 133 -9.06 14.13 -0.84
C CYS A 133 -8.53 14.29 -2.26
N VAL A 134 -9.38 13.92 -3.22
CA VAL A 134 -9.26 14.22 -4.64
C VAL A 134 -10.55 14.86 -5.12
N ILE A 135 -10.49 15.66 -6.19
CA ILE A 135 -11.68 16.09 -6.91
C ILE A 135 -11.56 15.54 -8.32
N ILE A 136 -12.57 14.80 -8.75
CA ILE A 136 -12.56 14.15 -10.06
C ILE A 136 -13.78 14.56 -10.83
N GLY A 137 -13.54 15.20 -11.97
CA GLY A 137 -14.56 15.50 -12.96
C GLY A 137 -14.56 14.46 -14.07
N PHE A 138 -15.75 14.07 -14.53
CA PHE A 138 -15.91 13.04 -15.57
C PHE A 138 -17.18 13.27 -16.41
N SER A 139 -17.18 12.66 -17.58
CA SER A 139 -18.33 12.66 -18.51
C SER A 139 -18.48 11.29 -19.17
N CYS A 140 -19.64 11.04 -19.80
CA CYS A 140 -19.88 9.88 -20.63
C CYS A 140 -19.77 10.19 -22.14
N TYR A 141 -19.14 11.29 -22.50
CA TYR A 141 -18.85 11.70 -23.87
C TYR A 141 -17.42 12.22 -23.98
N HIS A 142 -16.86 12.17 -25.18
CA HIS A 142 -15.46 12.53 -25.40
C HIS A 142 -15.21 14.04 -25.26
N GLN A 143 -14.15 14.40 -24.53
CA GLN A 143 -13.62 15.76 -24.43
C GLN A 143 -12.15 15.78 -24.87
N GLN A 144 -11.84 16.68 -25.81
CA GLN A 144 -10.47 16.76 -26.40
C GLN A 144 -9.42 17.16 -25.37
N THR A 145 -9.70 18.12 -24.50
CA THR A 145 -8.75 18.65 -23.52
C THR A 145 -9.15 18.20 -22.12
N LYS A 146 -8.23 17.56 -21.44
CA LYS A 146 -8.35 17.14 -20.05
C LYS A 146 -7.34 17.87 -19.19
N CYS A 147 -7.62 18.05 -17.90
CA CYS A 147 -6.81 18.88 -17.03
C CYS A 147 -6.42 18.14 -15.74
N LEU A 148 -5.12 18.04 -15.47
CA LEU A 148 -4.59 17.63 -14.17
C LEU A 148 -4.16 18.85 -13.37
N PHE A 149 -4.56 18.87 -12.10
CA PHE A 149 -4.18 19.89 -11.14
C PHE A 149 -3.36 19.26 -10.00
N GLU A 150 -2.15 19.77 -9.80
CA GLU A 150 -1.24 19.32 -8.77
C GLU A 150 -0.41 20.51 -8.25
N HIS A 151 -0.34 20.69 -6.94
CA HIS A 151 0.43 21.77 -6.29
C HIS A 151 0.18 23.15 -6.92
N ASN A 152 -1.09 23.50 -7.15
CA ASN A 152 -1.53 24.75 -7.81
C ASN A 152 -1.05 24.92 -9.27
N ARG A 153 -0.60 23.86 -9.91
CA ARG A 153 -0.27 23.85 -11.34
C ARG A 153 -1.33 23.11 -12.13
N LYS A 154 -1.76 23.71 -13.23
CA LYS A 154 -2.62 23.08 -14.24
C LYS A 154 -1.74 22.50 -15.33
N LYS A 155 -2.00 21.24 -15.71
CA LYS A 155 -1.41 20.58 -16.87
C LYS A 155 -2.52 20.10 -17.78
N GLU A 156 -2.48 20.47 -19.05
CA GLU A 156 -3.36 19.90 -20.06
C GLU A 156 -2.78 18.57 -20.54
N VAL A 157 -3.65 17.56 -20.67
CA VAL A 157 -3.29 16.20 -21.01
C VAL A 157 -4.34 15.60 -21.95
N SER A 158 -3.94 14.61 -22.74
CA SER A 158 -4.84 13.92 -23.67
C SER A 158 -5.71 12.86 -22.98
N HIS A 159 -5.20 12.21 -21.94
CA HIS A 159 -5.90 11.16 -21.20
C HIS A 159 -5.55 11.21 -19.72
N ILE A 160 -6.52 10.88 -18.87
CA ILE A 160 -6.32 10.72 -17.42
C ILE A 160 -6.83 9.33 -17.04
N ASN A 161 -5.95 8.48 -16.53
CA ASN A 161 -6.31 7.15 -16.08
C ASN A 161 -6.87 7.13 -14.64
N GLY A 162 -7.33 5.99 -14.17
CA GLY A 162 -7.93 5.84 -12.84
C GLY A 162 -7.00 6.12 -11.66
N TYR A 163 -5.67 6.19 -11.87
CA TYR A 163 -4.68 6.64 -10.87
C TYR A 163 -4.45 8.15 -10.89
N LEU A 164 -5.22 8.88 -11.68
CA LEU A 164 -5.14 10.32 -11.87
C LEU A 164 -3.76 10.78 -12.38
N VAL A 165 -3.21 10.04 -13.30
CA VAL A 165 -1.98 10.40 -14.04
C VAL A 165 -2.26 10.37 -15.54
N GLU A 166 -1.47 11.12 -16.29
CA GLU A 166 -1.48 11.02 -17.75
C GLU A 166 -0.87 9.69 -18.18
N GLY A 167 -1.55 8.94 -19.02
CA GLY A 167 -1.10 7.65 -19.55
C GLY A 167 -2.25 6.70 -19.81
N ALA A 168 -1.93 5.53 -20.35
CA ALA A 168 -2.91 4.49 -20.64
C ALA A 168 -3.62 3.99 -19.38
N ASP A 169 -4.79 3.40 -19.54
CA ASP A 169 -5.53 2.79 -18.44
C ASP A 169 -4.83 1.50 -17.98
N VAL A 170 -4.27 1.55 -16.78
CA VAL A 170 -3.61 0.43 -16.13
C VAL A 170 -4.43 0.01 -14.91
N PHE A 171 -4.59 -1.28 -14.72
CA PHE A 171 -5.33 -1.83 -13.59
C PHE A 171 -4.51 -2.91 -12.89
N ILE A 172 -4.02 -2.61 -11.69
CA ILE A 172 -3.38 -3.64 -10.87
C ILE A 172 -4.42 -4.65 -10.42
N LYS A 173 -4.09 -5.93 -10.56
CA LYS A 173 -4.96 -7.03 -10.14
C LYS A 173 -4.50 -7.57 -8.79
N ALA A 174 -5.44 -8.02 -7.95
CA ALA A 174 -5.12 -8.85 -6.80
C ALA A 174 -4.52 -10.18 -7.31
N ARG A 175 -3.19 -10.26 -7.33
CA ARG A 175 -2.45 -11.48 -7.76
C ARG A 175 -1.73 -12.07 -6.56
N GLY A 176 -1.81 -13.38 -6.41
CA GLY A 176 -1.07 -14.13 -5.39
C GLY A 176 0.40 -14.41 -5.75
N THR A 177 0.77 -14.19 -7.02
CA THR A 177 2.12 -14.42 -7.58
C THR A 177 2.50 -13.30 -8.53
N PRO A 178 3.81 -13.04 -8.74
CA PRO A 178 4.28 -12.07 -9.72
C PRO A 178 3.77 -12.34 -11.14
N SER A 179 3.69 -11.28 -11.94
CA SER A 179 3.36 -11.39 -13.37
C SER A 179 4.45 -12.12 -14.15
N ASP A 180 5.70 -11.92 -13.77
CA ASP A 180 6.84 -12.71 -14.21
C ASP A 180 7.05 -13.88 -13.24
N ASN A 181 6.79 -15.08 -13.72
CA ASN A 181 6.90 -16.31 -12.92
C ASN A 181 8.35 -16.66 -12.52
N SER A 182 9.35 -16.01 -13.11
CA SER A 182 10.75 -16.18 -12.71
C SER A 182 11.08 -15.45 -11.41
N MET A 183 10.24 -14.49 -11.00
CA MET A 183 10.42 -13.72 -9.79
C MET A 183 9.94 -14.48 -8.55
N PRO A 184 10.69 -14.40 -7.42
CA PRO A 184 10.29 -15.07 -6.19
C PRO A 184 8.99 -14.48 -5.63
N LYS A 185 8.22 -15.33 -4.94
CA LYS A 185 6.97 -14.92 -4.30
C LYS A 185 7.25 -14.06 -3.08
N MET A 186 6.66 -12.88 -3.06
CA MET A 186 6.64 -12.02 -1.87
C MET A 186 5.58 -12.52 -0.88
N THR A 187 5.94 -12.61 0.39
CA THR A 187 5.02 -12.97 1.46
C THR A 187 5.13 -11.98 2.62
N GLN A 188 4.07 -11.85 3.39
CA GLN A 188 4.12 -11.12 4.65
C GLN A 188 4.96 -11.91 5.67
N GLY A 189 5.64 -11.25 6.59
CA GLY A 189 6.33 -11.90 7.68
C GLY A 189 5.39 -12.64 8.64
N SER A 190 5.96 -13.23 9.68
CA SER A 190 5.25 -14.07 10.65
C SER A 190 4.38 -13.22 11.58
N LYS A 191 3.17 -13.73 11.91
CA LYS A 191 2.18 -13.03 12.72
C LYS A 191 1.95 -13.75 14.06
N PRO A 192 2.32 -13.15 15.19
CA PRO A 192 2.20 -13.82 16.49
C PRO A 192 0.74 -13.99 16.95
N VAL A 193 -0.10 -12.96 16.86
CA VAL A 193 -1.47 -12.92 17.42
C VAL A 193 -1.46 -13.35 18.90
N ASP A 194 -0.75 -12.61 19.72
CA ASP A 194 -0.36 -13.01 21.06
C ASP A 194 -0.65 -11.94 22.12
N SER A 195 -1.19 -10.78 21.74
CA SER A 195 -1.34 -9.58 22.60
C SER A 195 -0.01 -9.15 23.26
N GLY A 196 1.13 -9.38 22.59
CA GLY A 196 2.47 -9.04 23.08
C GLY A 196 3.12 -10.08 23.97
N ASN A 197 2.44 -11.19 24.31
CA ASN A 197 2.96 -12.17 25.25
C ASN A 197 4.19 -12.96 24.73
N LEU A 198 4.35 -13.10 23.42
CA LEU A 198 5.51 -13.78 22.82
C LEU A 198 6.64 -12.82 22.45
N ILE A 199 6.48 -11.53 22.70
CA ILE A 199 7.45 -10.50 22.37
C ILE A 199 8.19 -10.06 23.64
N TYR A 200 9.49 -9.86 23.50
CA TYR A 200 10.40 -9.41 24.56
C TYR A 200 11.06 -8.10 24.17
N SER A 201 11.13 -7.16 25.11
CA SER A 201 11.98 -5.99 24.99
C SER A 201 13.46 -6.38 25.08
N GLN A 202 14.35 -5.44 24.82
CA GLN A 202 15.78 -5.66 24.98
C GLN A 202 16.14 -5.92 26.46
N GLU A 203 15.48 -5.24 27.39
CA GLU A 203 15.66 -5.42 28.84
C GLU A 203 15.16 -6.79 29.29
N GLU A 204 13.96 -7.19 28.88
CA GLU A 204 13.38 -8.51 29.19
C GLU A 204 14.26 -9.63 28.63
N HIS A 205 14.78 -9.47 27.40
CA HIS A 205 15.74 -10.42 26.82
C HIS A 205 17.01 -10.53 27.67
N GLN A 206 17.58 -9.39 28.11
CA GLN A 206 18.79 -9.39 28.94
C GLN A 206 18.55 -10.07 30.29
N MET A 207 17.40 -9.84 30.92
CA MET A 207 17.01 -10.54 32.16
C MET A 207 16.88 -12.05 31.93
N PHE A 208 16.24 -12.44 30.83
CA PHE A 208 16.06 -13.85 30.50
C PHE A 208 17.38 -14.58 30.29
N ILE A 209 18.30 -14.03 29.47
CA ILE A 209 19.59 -14.68 29.21
C ILE A 209 20.54 -14.68 30.43
N THR A 210 20.36 -13.72 31.34
CA THR A 210 21.08 -13.71 32.63
C THR A 210 20.59 -14.84 33.51
N SER A 211 19.28 -15.08 33.57
CA SER A 211 18.64 -16.15 34.38
C SER A 211 18.83 -17.54 33.76
N TYR A 212 18.82 -17.60 32.41
CA TYR A 212 18.84 -18.85 31.66
C TYR A 212 19.83 -18.81 30.48
N PRO A 213 21.16 -18.66 30.72
CA PRO A 213 22.12 -18.46 29.63
C PRO A 213 22.15 -19.58 28.59
N VAL A 214 21.98 -20.84 29.02
CA VAL A 214 21.92 -22.01 28.12
C VAL A 214 20.63 -22.09 27.28
N LYS A 215 19.65 -21.26 27.59
CA LYS A 215 18.34 -21.19 26.91
C LYS A 215 18.18 -19.94 26.02
N ALA A 216 19.24 -19.16 25.85
CA ALA A 216 19.21 -17.95 25.00
C ALA A 216 18.69 -18.21 23.57
N HIS A 217 18.89 -19.41 23.04
CA HIS A 217 18.44 -19.82 21.71
C HIS A 217 16.91 -19.87 21.54
N LEU A 218 16.14 -19.88 22.65
CA LEU A 218 14.67 -19.84 22.62
C LEU A 218 14.14 -18.45 22.23
N LEU A 219 14.96 -17.42 22.42
CA LEU A 219 14.62 -16.06 22.02
C LEU A 219 15.38 -15.70 20.74
N LYS A 220 14.64 -15.27 19.73
CA LYS A 220 15.18 -14.81 18.45
C LYS A 220 14.95 -13.33 18.30
N ARG A 221 15.86 -12.63 17.61
CA ARG A 221 15.62 -11.24 17.21
C ARG A 221 14.33 -11.16 16.38
N PHE A 222 13.47 -10.17 16.67
CA PHE A 222 12.17 -9.97 16.02
C PHE A 222 12.12 -8.58 15.41
N MET A 223 11.72 -8.50 14.14
CA MET A 223 11.88 -7.27 13.38
C MET A 223 10.63 -6.98 12.53
N GLY A 224 9.96 -5.87 12.83
CA GLY A 224 8.93 -5.26 12.01
C GLY A 224 9.43 -4.03 11.26
N SER A 225 8.54 -3.32 10.55
CA SER A 225 8.89 -2.12 9.78
C SER A 225 9.58 -1.05 10.62
N ALA A 226 9.01 -0.74 11.80
CA ALA A 226 9.56 0.29 12.67
C ALA A 226 10.93 -0.11 13.22
N ASP A 227 11.13 -1.39 13.52
CA ASP A 227 12.39 -1.90 14.03
C ASP A 227 13.48 -1.83 12.95
N PHE A 228 13.14 -2.26 11.73
CA PHE A 228 14.05 -2.23 10.59
C PHE A 228 14.47 -0.80 10.21
N ILE A 229 13.49 0.11 10.15
CA ILE A 229 13.76 1.50 9.72
C ILE A 229 14.52 2.29 10.79
N ASN A 230 14.20 2.09 12.09
CA ASN A 230 14.78 2.88 13.19
C ASN A 230 15.84 2.13 13.99
N ASN A 231 16.35 1.02 13.49
CA ASN A 231 17.36 0.16 14.13
C ASN A 231 16.99 -0.23 15.59
N LYS A 232 15.68 -0.51 15.82
CA LYS A 232 15.21 -0.94 17.14
C LYS A 232 15.41 -2.44 17.31
N ILE A 233 15.78 -2.84 18.54
CA ILE A 233 16.03 -4.23 18.87
C ILE A 233 14.89 -4.75 19.74
N ARG A 234 14.21 -5.78 19.25
CA ARG A 234 13.23 -6.58 20.00
C ARG A 234 13.48 -8.06 19.76
N TYR A 235 12.95 -8.89 20.62
CA TYR A 235 13.07 -10.33 20.53
C TYR A 235 11.68 -10.97 20.57
N CYS A 236 11.61 -12.24 20.18
CA CYS A 236 10.41 -13.04 20.34
C CYS A 236 10.76 -14.44 20.84
N LEU A 237 9.84 -15.03 21.57
CA LEU A 237 9.87 -16.44 21.90
C LEU A 237 9.60 -17.26 20.62
N TRP A 238 10.60 -18.03 20.17
CA TRP A 238 10.51 -18.78 18.94
C TRP A 238 10.72 -20.27 19.19
N LEU A 239 9.62 -20.98 19.42
CA LEU A 239 9.62 -22.39 19.84
C LEU A 239 9.31 -23.39 18.70
N LYS A 240 9.26 -22.92 17.45
CA LYS A 240 9.05 -23.81 16.30
C LYS A 240 10.22 -24.80 16.19
N GLY A 241 9.89 -26.10 16.30
CA GLY A 241 10.89 -27.17 16.25
C GLY A 241 11.66 -27.40 17.55
N ILE A 242 11.33 -26.69 18.63
CA ILE A 242 11.94 -26.85 19.95
C ILE A 242 11.14 -27.87 20.77
N PRO A 243 11.77 -28.92 21.31
CA PRO A 243 11.06 -29.90 22.12
C PRO A 243 10.60 -29.32 23.46
N PRO A 244 9.42 -29.72 23.98
CA PRO A 244 8.80 -29.14 25.16
C PRO A 244 9.65 -29.20 26.44
N ASN A 245 10.52 -30.19 26.61
CA ASN A 245 11.43 -30.31 27.76
C ASN A 245 12.44 -29.15 27.84
N GLU A 246 12.67 -28.43 26.72
CA GLU A 246 13.58 -27.28 26.69
C GLU A 246 12.99 -26.03 27.40
N TYR A 247 11.65 -25.88 27.50
CA TYR A 247 11.04 -24.68 28.00
C TYR A 247 9.96 -24.88 29.10
N ARG A 248 9.40 -26.11 29.27
CA ARG A 248 8.35 -26.37 30.28
C ARG A 248 8.75 -26.06 31.73
N GLY A 249 10.03 -26.17 32.04
CA GLY A 249 10.57 -25.82 33.35
C GLY A 249 10.75 -24.33 33.62
N ILE A 250 10.50 -23.46 32.63
CA ILE A 250 10.72 -22.00 32.73
C ILE A 250 9.36 -21.33 33.00
N SER A 251 9.17 -20.87 34.23
CA SER A 251 7.88 -20.31 34.67
C SER A 251 7.44 -19.10 33.83
N ASP A 252 8.37 -18.18 33.49
CA ASP A 252 8.07 -17.00 32.65
C ASP A 252 7.50 -17.43 31.30
N ILE A 253 8.14 -18.41 30.62
CA ILE A 253 7.65 -18.90 29.33
C ILE A 253 6.26 -19.50 29.46
N MET A 254 6.02 -20.34 30.49
CA MET A 254 4.72 -20.99 30.65
C MET A 254 3.60 -20.01 30.93
N GLN A 255 3.85 -18.95 31.73
CA GLN A 255 2.87 -17.88 31.98
C GLN A 255 2.57 -17.09 30.70
N ARG A 256 3.57 -16.76 29.90
CA ARG A 256 3.38 -16.08 28.60
C ARG A 256 2.61 -16.94 27.60
N LEU A 257 2.86 -18.25 27.54
CA LEU A 257 2.12 -19.18 26.68
C LEU A 257 0.64 -19.29 27.10
N GLU A 258 0.36 -19.34 28.40
CA GLU A 258 -1.00 -19.36 28.91
C GLU A 258 -1.75 -18.07 28.58
N ALA A 259 -1.13 -16.92 28.83
CA ALA A 259 -1.69 -15.61 28.49
C ALA A 259 -1.92 -15.46 26.96
N CYS A 260 -1.03 -15.99 26.14
CA CYS A 260 -1.21 -16.05 24.68
C CYS A 260 -2.40 -16.90 24.28
N ALA A 261 -2.58 -18.09 24.88
CA ALA A 261 -3.73 -18.95 24.63
C ALA A 261 -5.05 -18.27 25.01
N GLN A 262 -5.11 -17.63 26.16
CA GLN A 262 -6.29 -16.89 26.63
C GLN A 262 -6.63 -15.70 25.69
N ALA A 263 -5.62 -14.97 25.22
CA ALA A 263 -5.81 -13.86 24.29
C ALA A 263 -6.38 -14.35 22.95
N ARG A 264 -5.84 -15.45 22.40
CA ARG A 264 -6.29 -16.05 21.14
C ARG A 264 -7.71 -16.61 21.23
N ALA A 265 -8.07 -17.23 22.35
CA ALA A 265 -9.42 -17.77 22.59
C ALA A 265 -10.52 -16.70 22.47
N LYS A 266 -10.19 -15.45 22.75
CA LYS A 266 -11.11 -14.30 22.66
C LYS A 266 -11.15 -13.66 21.27
N SER A 267 -10.37 -14.15 20.30
CA SER A 267 -10.27 -13.53 18.96
C SER A 267 -11.61 -13.66 18.19
N PRO A 268 -12.08 -12.62 17.50
CA PRO A 268 -13.23 -12.71 16.60
C PRO A 268 -12.98 -13.60 15.40
N THR A 269 -11.71 -13.82 15.01
CA THR A 269 -11.32 -14.63 13.84
C THR A 269 -11.22 -16.11 14.20
N PRO A 270 -12.01 -17.01 13.57
CA PRO A 270 -12.02 -18.44 13.90
C PRO A 270 -10.64 -19.10 13.84
N ALA A 271 -9.83 -18.82 12.82
CA ALA A 271 -8.49 -19.36 12.68
C ALA A 271 -7.55 -18.98 13.84
N PHE A 272 -7.70 -17.76 14.38
CA PHE A 272 -6.90 -17.32 15.53
C PHE A 272 -7.40 -17.91 16.85
N ARG A 273 -8.71 -18.19 16.98
CA ARG A 273 -9.22 -18.96 18.12
C ARG A 273 -8.67 -20.39 18.12
N ALA A 274 -8.63 -21.06 16.95
CA ALA A 274 -8.04 -22.38 16.84
C ALA A 274 -6.54 -22.40 17.22
N ALA A 275 -5.80 -21.33 16.92
CA ALA A 275 -4.40 -21.19 17.31
C ALA A 275 -4.18 -21.06 18.84
N ALA A 276 -5.22 -20.93 19.63
CA ALA A 276 -5.12 -20.99 21.09
C ALA A 276 -4.64 -22.36 21.63
N GLU A 277 -4.84 -23.41 20.85
CA GLU A 277 -4.37 -24.78 21.18
C GLU A 277 -2.85 -24.93 21.01
N THR A 278 -2.22 -24.03 20.24
CA THR A 278 -0.77 -24.02 19.98
C THR A 278 -0.12 -22.70 20.36
N PRO A 279 -0.21 -22.26 21.63
CA PRO A 279 0.28 -20.94 22.04
C PRO A 279 1.79 -20.77 21.92
N MET A 280 2.55 -21.87 21.86
CA MET A 280 3.99 -21.88 21.65
C MET A 280 4.43 -21.52 20.21
N LEU A 281 3.50 -21.52 19.28
CA LEU A 281 3.76 -21.14 17.89
C LEU A 281 3.15 -19.78 17.55
N PHE A 282 3.75 -19.06 16.63
CA PHE A 282 3.05 -17.93 16.02
C PHE A 282 1.82 -18.43 15.26
N ALA A 283 0.73 -17.66 15.31
CA ALA A 283 -0.51 -18.03 14.61
C ALA A 283 -0.31 -18.20 13.10
N GLU A 284 0.62 -17.43 12.53
CA GLU A 284 1.06 -17.59 11.15
C GLU A 284 2.59 -17.52 11.09
N THR A 285 3.22 -18.62 10.69
CA THR A 285 4.67 -18.74 10.57
C THR A 285 5.07 -18.71 9.10
N ARG A 286 5.80 -17.67 8.69
CA ARG A 286 6.24 -17.44 7.30
C ARG A 286 7.72 -17.05 7.23
N GLN A 287 8.53 -17.54 8.18
CA GLN A 287 9.95 -17.21 8.25
C GLN A 287 10.73 -17.88 7.12
N PRO A 288 11.51 -17.12 6.32
CA PRO A 288 12.46 -17.65 5.35
C PRO A 288 13.57 -18.44 6.03
N THR A 289 14.14 -19.42 5.31
CA THR A 289 15.28 -20.23 5.75
C THR A 289 16.61 -19.78 5.15
N THR A 290 16.58 -18.82 4.26
CA THR A 290 17.73 -18.19 3.60
C THR A 290 17.72 -16.70 3.84
N THR A 291 18.81 -16.00 3.58
CA THR A 291 18.86 -14.53 3.53
C THR A 291 17.72 -14.01 2.66
N TYR A 292 17.03 -13.00 3.11
CA TYR A 292 15.85 -12.45 2.46
C TYR A 292 15.87 -10.93 2.43
N LEU A 293 15.21 -10.38 1.42
CA LEU A 293 15.01 -8.94 1.32
C LEU A 293 13.76 -8.56 2.11
N VAL A 294 13.89 -7.52 2.93
CA VAL A 294 12.81 -6.92 3.72
C VAL A 294 12.30 -5.67 3.03
N ILE A 295 10.99 -5.60 2.88
CA ILE A 295 10.26 -4.45 2.36
C ILE A 295 9.27 -3.98 3.45
N PRO A 296 9.44 -2.78 4.03
CA PRO A 296 8.47 -2.22 4.97
C PRO A 296 7.07 -2.12 4.36
N GLU A 297 6.04 -2.56 5.09
CA GLU A 297 4.65 -2.41 4.64
C GLU A 297 4.27 -0.92 4.51
N VAL A 298 4.76 -0.08 5.43
CA VAL A 298 4.48 1.35 5.43
C VAL A 298 5.79 2.15 5.40
N SER A 299 5.85 3.13 4.52
CA SER A 299 6.97 4.07 4.43
C SER A 299 6.46 5.50 4.28
N SER A 300 7.13 6.43 4.97
CA SER A 300 6.79 7.86 4.93
C SER A 300 6.79 8.41 3.50
N GLU A 301 5.78 9.23 3.17
CA GLU A 301 5.70 9.93 1.89
C GLU A 301 6.87 10.91 1.66
N ARG A 302 7.54 11.33 2.75
CA ARG A 302 8.71 12.22 2.69
C ARG A 302 9.98 11.54 2.19
N ARG A 303 10.01 10.18 2.18
CA ARG A 303 11.18 9.44 1.70
C ARG A 303 11.14 9.31 0.19
N ARG A 304 12.22 9.73 -0.45
CA ARG A 304 12.39 9.54 -1.90
C ARG A 304 12.47 8.06 -2.28
N TYR A 305 13.12 7.26 -1.44
CA TYR A 305 13.24 5.81 -1.63
C TYR A 305 12.71 5.08 -0.39
N VAL A 306 11.97 4.01 -0.59
CA VAL A 306 11.59 3.11 0.50
C VAL A 306 12.85 2.36 0.96
N PRO A 307 13.19 2.40 2.25
CA PRO A 307 14.30 1.61 2.76
C PRO A 307 14.01 0.12 2.62
N ILE A 308 14.75 -0.56 1.77
CA ILE A 308 14.69 -2.01 1.54
C ILE A 308 16.08 -2.56 1.88
N GLY A 309 16.18 -3.76 2.41
CA GLY A 309 17.50 -4.32 2.75
C GLY A 309 17.46 -5.80 3.03
N TYR A 310 18.65 -6.42 3.00
CA TYR A 310 18.84 -7.82 3.31
C TYR A 310 18.87 -8.10 4.79
N VAL A 311 18.34 -9.23 5.19
CA VAL A 311 18.28 -9.71 6.57
C VAL A 311 18.53 -11.21 6.60
N GLU A 312 19.27 -11.65 7.63
CA GLU A 312 19.59 -13.04 7.82
C GLU A 312 18.43 -13.86 8.41
N PRO A 313 18.35 -15.17 8.12
CA PRO A 313 17.20 -16.01 8.46
C PRO A 313 17.00 -16.24 9.96
N ASP A 314 17.99 -15.96 10.80
CA ASP A 314 17.91 -16.04 12.26
C ASP A 314 17.10 -14.89 12.89
N ILE A 315 16.88 -13.80 12.15
CA ILE A 315 16.01 -12.68 12.54
C ILE A 315 14.59 -12.97 12.05
N ILE A 316 13.64 -13.02 12.97
CA ILE A 316 12.23 -13.33 12.64
C ILE A 316 11.53 -12.08 12.12
N ALA A 317 11.06 -12.15 10.89
CA ALA A 317 10.30 -11.07 10.26
C ALA A 317 8.86 -11.01 10.79
N ALA A 318 8.44 -9.84 11.27
CA ALA A 318 7.06 -9.57 11.69
C ALA A 318 6.12 -9.33 10.51
N ASN A 319 4.83 -9.45 10.75
CA ASN A 319 3.79 -9.23 9.73
C ASN A 319 3.64 -7.76 9.27
N THR A 320 4.42 -6.85 9.80
CA THR A 320 4.49 -5.45 9.34
C THR A 320 5.55 -5.22 8.26
N VAL A 321 6.26 -6.26 7.86
CA VAL A 321 7.16 -6.27 6.70
C VAL A 321 6.74 -7.35 5.71
N TYR A 322 7.09 -7.13 4.44
CA TYR A 322 7.11 -8.18 3.43
C TYR A 322 8.51 -8.74 3.29
N VAL A 323 8.59 -10.03 2.98
CA VAL A 323 9.84 -10.76 2.81
C VAL A 323 9.91 -11.37 1.43
N LEU A 324 11.09 -11.29 0.83
CA LEU A 324 11.38 -11.82 -0.49
C LEU A 324 12.62 -12.73 -0.38
N PRO A 325 12.43 -14.05 -0.20
CA PRO A 325 13.53 -15.00 -0.10
C PRO A 325 14.34 -15.08 -1.40
N ASN A 326 15.64 -15.30 -1.29
CA ASN A 326 16.53 -15.48 -2.44
C ASN A 326 16.54 -14.33 -3.44
N ALA A 327 16.21 -13.11 -2.99
CA ALA A 327 16.25 -11.93 -3.85
C ALA A 327 17.70 -11.62 -4.25
N SER A 328 17.97 -11.53 -5.55
CA SER A 328 19.30 -11.17 -6.07
C SER A 328 19.58 -9.68 -5.87
N ILE A 329 20.86 -9.32 -5.93
CA ILE A 329 21.29 -7.91 -5.89
C ILE A 329 20.71 -7.11 -7.06
N TYR A 330 20.49 -7.74 -8.23
CA TYR A 330 19.77 -7.16 -9.35
C TYR A 330 18.34 -6.75 -8.94
N MET A 331 17.60 -7.65 -8.27
CA MET A 331 16.24 -7.36 -7.82
C MET A 331 16.23 -6.21 -6.81
N PHE A 332 17.19 -6.20 -5.87
CA PHE A 332 17.36 -5.10 -4.93
C PHE A 332 17.59 -3.78 -5.68
N GLY A 333 18.47 -3.76 -6.69
CA GLY A 333 18.74 -2.58 -7.52
C GLY A 333 17.48 -2.05 -8.22
N ILE A 334 16.69 -2.92 -8.83
CA ILE A 334 15.41 -2.52 -9.45
C ILE A 334 14.44 -1.97 -8.40
N MET A 335 14.20 -2.70 -7.30
CA MET A 335 13.21 -2.35 -6.29
C MET A 335 13.56 -1.08 -5.50
N THR A 336 14.83 -0.68 -5.45
CA THR A 336 15.27 0.57 -4.82
C THR A 336 15.43 1.73 -5.80
N SER A 337 15.11 1.54 -7.10
CA SER A 337 15.24 2.57 -8.13
C SER A 337 14.06 3.55 -8.15
N ASN A 338 14.28 4.71 -8.74
CA ASN A 338 13.24 5.70 -8.99
C ASN A 338 12.12 5.18 -9.90
N VAL A 339 12.40 4.24 -10.81
CA VAL A 339 11.39 3.59 -11.67
C VAL A 339 10.40 2.80 -10.81
N HIS A 340 10.91 1.95 -9.92
CA HIS A 340 10.04 1.21 -9.01
C HIS A 340 9.33 2.13 -8.00
N MET A 341 10.00 3.20 -7.55
CA MET A 341 9.38 4.19 -6.65
C MET A 341 8.24 4.94 -7.35
N ALA A 342 8.39 5.32 -8.63
CA ALA A 342 7.34 5.96 -9.42
C ALA A 342 6.12 5.03 -9.57
N TRP A 343 6.35 3.77 -9.94
CA TRP A 343 5.31 2.74 -9.97
C TRP A 343 4.62 2.60 -8.61
N MET A 344 5.39 2.37 -7.56
CA MET A 344 4.87 2.17 -6.20
C MET A 344 4.03 3.36 -5.74
N ARG A 345 4.50 4.60 -5.89
CA ARG A 345 3.76 5.80 -5.50
C ARG A 345 2.44 5.96 -6.26
N THR A 346 2.38 5.49 -7.49
CA THR A 346 1.18 5.57 -8.32
C THR A 346 0.15 4.52 -7.93
N VAL A 347 0.58 3.25 -7.81
CA VAL A 347 -0.36 2.13 -7.70
C VAL A 347 -0.61 1.63 -6.28
N CYS A 348 0.21 2.01 -5.27
CA CYS A 348 0.00 1.56 -3.90
C CYS A 348 -1.21 2.26 -3.25
N SER A 349 -1.73 1.64 -2.22
CA SER A 349 -2.65 2.31 -1.30
C SER A 349 -1.89 3.20 -0.31
N ARG A 350 -2.61 4.02 0.44
CA ARG A 350 -2.02 4.83 1.50
C ARG A 350 -2.61 4.49 2.87
N MET A 351 -1.81 4.71 3.89
CA MET A 351 -2.24 4.70 5.29
C MET A 351 -2.03 6.12 5.83
N LYS A 352 -3.09 6.89 5.92
CA LYS A 352 -3.04 8.36 6.08
C LYS A 352 -2.26 8.98 4.90
N SER A 353 -1.15 9.66 5.17
CA SER A 353 -0.26 10.20 4.13
C SER A 353 0.74 9.17 3.60
N ASP A 354 1.12 8.19 4.39
CA ASP A 354 2.21 7.26 4.10
C ASP A 354 1.86 6.21 3.04
N TYR A 355 2.83 5.82 2.24
CA TYR A 355 2.68 4.77 1.24
C TYR A 355 2.55 3.41 1.92
N ARG A 356 1.51 2.66 1.56
CA ARG A 356 1.33 1.28 1.98
C ARG A 356 1.67 0.33 0.85
N TYR A 357 2.85 -0.24 0.92
CA TYR A 357 3.30 -1.28 0.00
C TYR A 357 2.51 -2.57 0.23
N THR A 358 2.13 -3.25 -0.85
CA THR A 358 1.42 -4.54 -0.78
C THR A 358 1.98 -5.51 -1.83
N PRO A 359 1.76 -6.82 -1.70
CA PRO A 359 2.15 -7.77 -2.74
C PRO A 359 1.59 -7.45 -4.12
N ALA A 360 0.43 -6.79 -4.21
CA ALA A 360 -0.13 -6.38 -5.49
C ALA A 360 0.76 -5.39 -6.24
N VAL A 361 1.46 -4.49 -5.54
CA VAL A 361 2.43 -3.55 -6.12
C VAL A 361 3.56 -4.32 -6.79
N TYR A 362 4.17 -5.26 -6.07
CA TYR A 362 5.25 -6.11 -6.53
C TYR A 362 4.81 -7.09 -7.65
N ASN A 363 3.70 -7.78 -7.43
CA ASN A 363 3.23 -8.84 -8.33
C ASN A 363 2.76 -8.32 -9.70
N ASN A 364 2.42 -7.04 -9.82
CA ASN A 364 2.04 -6.42 -11.09
C ASN A 364 3.16 -5.52 -11.66
N PHE A 365 4.31 -5.42 -11.00
CA PHE A 365 5.40 -4.59 -11.47
C PHE A 365 5.94 -5.10 -12.82
N PRO A 366 6.08 -4.23 -13.83
CA PRO A 366 6.61 -4.60 -15.14
C PRO A 366 8.14 -4.64 -15.09
N TRP A 367 8.71 -5.82 -14.87
CA TRP A 367 10.16 -6.00 -14.82
C TRP A 367 10.81 -5.74 -16.19
N PRO A 368 11.99 -5.09 -16.26
CA PRO A 368 12.67 -4.88 -17.53
C PRO A 368 13.29 -6.19 -18.04
N THR A 369 13.53 -6.23 -19.34
CA THR A 369 14.28 -7.33 -19.99
C THR A 369 15.69 -6.82 -20.35
N PRO A 370 16.65 -6.78 -19.40
CA PRO A 370 17.96 -6.20 -19.63
C PRO A 370 18.86 -7.13 -20.44
N THR A 371 19.84 -6.55 -21.16
CA THR A 371 21.00 -7.28 -21.62
C THR A 371 21.88 -7.69 -20.43
N ASN A 372 22.81 -8.66 -20.63
CA ASN A 372 23.74 -9.07 -19.58
C ASN A 372 24.55 -7.87 -19.04
N ALA A 373 25.05 -7.02 -19.92
CA ALA A 373 25.81 -5.83 -19.51
C ALA A 373 24.96 -4.83 -18.70
N GLN A 374 23.69 -4.65 -19.03
CA GLN A 374 22.78 -3.81 -18.24
C GLN A 374 22.49 -4.44 -16.87
N LYS A 375 22.29 -5.76 -16.79
CA LYS A 375 22.09 -6.48 -15.54
C LYS A 375 23.30 -6.34 -14.62
N GLU A 376 24.51 -6.61 -15.13
CA GLU A 376 25.77 -6.44 -14.40
C GLU A 376 25.94 -4.99 -13.90
N LYS A 377 25.56 -4.01 -14.73
CA LYS A 377 25.64 -2.61 -14.34
C LYS A 377 24.70 -2.27 -13.18
N ILE A 378 23.47 -2.80 -13.21
CA ILE A 378 22.50 -2.64 -12.11
C ILE A 378 23.04 -3.32 -10.85
N GLU A 379 23.59 -4.53 -10.95
CA GLU A 379 24.17 -5.25 -9.82
C GLU A 379 25.33 -4.45 -9.17
N GLN A 380 26.21 -3.87 -9.96
CA GLN A 380 27.31 -2.99 -9.49
C GLN A 380 26.78 -1.75 -8.78
N THR A 381 25.80 -1.06 -9.36
CA THR A 381 25.23 0.17 -8.77
C THR A 381 24.38 -0.13 -7.54
N ALA A 382 23.71 -1.27 -7.49
CA ALA A 382 22.97 -1.77 -6.35
C ALA A 382 23.91 -2.10 -5.16
N GLN A 383 25.05 -2.74 -5.44
CA GLN A 383 26.07 -2.99 -4.44
C GLN A 383 26.62 -1.67 -3.86
N ALA A 384 26.86 -0.67 -4.70
CA ALA A 384 27.31 0.64 -4.25
C ALA A 384 26.35 1.33 -3.27
N ILE A 385 25.03 1.04 -3.35
CA ILE A 385 24.05 1.53 -2.35
C ILE A 385 24.29 0.86 -1.00
N LEU A 386 24.52 -0.45 -0.97
CA LEU A 386 24.81 -1.19 0.27
C LEU A 386 26.14 -0.74 0.88
N ASP A 387 27.16 -0.56 0.06
CA ASP A 387 28.48 -0.08 0.48
C ASP A 387 28.39 1.33 1.07
N ALA A 388 27.63 2.23 0.43
CA ALA A 388 27.40 3.58 0.96
C ALA A 388 26.66 3.58 2.31
N ARG A 389 25.70 2.68 2.52
CA ARG A 389 25.05 2.50 3.83
C ARG A 389 26.02 2.00 4.88
N ALA A 390 26.92 1.09 4.52
CA ALA A 390 27.90 0.51 5.43
C ALA A 390 28.94 1.52 5.98
N LEU A 391 29.07 2.68 5.34
CA LEU A 391 29.89 3.78 5.86
C LEU A 391 29.29 4.42 7.14
N TYR A 392 28.02 4.17 7.44
CA TYR A 392 27.28 4.77 8.55
C TYR A 392 26.63 3.70 9.43
N PRO A 393 27.42 2.83 10.10
CA PRO A 393 26.90 1.67 10.83
C PRO A 393 26.01 2.03 12.03
N ASP A 394 26.22 3.20 12.62
CA ASP A 394 25.47 3.68 13.79
C ASP A 394 24.20 4.46 13.41
N SER A 395 24.01 4.77 12.12
CA SER A 395 22.83 5.50 11.65
C SER A 395 21.68 4.54 11.34
N SER A 396 20.46 4.96 11.70
CA SER A 396 19.28 4.23 11.30
C SER A 396 18.95 4.44 9.81
N LEU A 397 18.19 3.53 9.21
CA LEU A 397 17.64 3.77 7.85
C LEU A 397 16.70 4.97 7.81
N ALA A 398 16.08 5.33 8.95
CA ALA A 398 15.30 6.55 9.05
C ALA A 398 16.15 7.79 8.79
N ASP A 399 17.34 7.85 9.39
CA ASP A 399 18.27 8.96 9.22
C ASP A 399 18.91 8.99 7.83
N LEU A 400 19.33 7.81 7.35
CA LEU A 400 19.97 7.67 6.03
C LEU A 400 19.02 7.99 4.86
N TYR A 401 17.70 7.83 5.05
CA TYR A 401 16.69 8.04 3.99
C TYR A 401 15.78 9.24 4.24
N ASP A 402 16.10 10.10 5.18
CA ASP A 402 15.49 11.43 5.26
C ASP A 402 16.11 12.35 4.20
N GLU A 403 15.28 13.09 3.49
CA GLU A 403 15.74 13.99 2.39
C GLU A 403 16.75 15.05 2.88
N THR A 404 16.67 15.44 4.14
CA THR A 404 17.51 16.50 4.73
C THR A 404 18.87 15.94 5.18
N THR A 405 18.89 14.70 5.66
CA THR A 405 20.09 14.11 6.30
C THR A 405 20.76 13.02 5.47
N MET A 406 20.17 12.64 4.32
CA MET A 406 20.71 11.60 3.44
C MET A 406 22.15 11.91 3.01
N PRO A 407 23.14 11.05 3.33
CA PRO A 407 24.53 11.27 2.99
C PRO A 407 24.76 11.42 1.47
N PRO A 408 25.71 12.30 1.06
CA PRO A 408 25.99 12.54 -0.36
C PRO A 408 26.39 11.26 -1.12
N GLU A 409 27.16 10.37 -0.48
CA GLU A 409 27.62 9.10 -1.05
C GLU A 409 26.42 8.18 -1.35
N LEU A 410 25.49 8.07 -0.41
CA LEU A 410 24.28 7.27 -0.56
C LEU A 410 23.37 7.86 -1.63
N ARG A 411 23.19 9.19 -1.64
CA ARG A 411 22.42 9.91 -2.67
C ARG A 411 23.01 9.67 -4.06
N LYS A 412 24.34 9.75 -4.20
CA LYS A 412 25.06 9.50 -5.46
C LYS A 412 24.90 8.05 -5.89
N ALA A 413 25.02 7.08 -4.99
CA ALA A 413 24.84 5.67 -5.29
C ALA A 413 23.43 5.39 -5.85
N HIS A 414 22.38 5.93 -5.22
CA HIS A 414 21.01 5.83 -5.72
C HIS A 414 20.84 6.47 -7.10
N GLN A 415 21.37 7.66 -7.33
CA GLN A 415 21.30 8.32 -8.64
C GLN A 415 21.98 7.51 -9.74
N MET A 416 23.10 6.83 -9.44
CA MET A 416 23.77 5.95 -10.39
C MET A 416 22.92 4.71 -10.68
N ASN A 417 22.30 4.12 -9.66
CA ASN A 417 21.41 2.98 -9.83
C ASN A 417 20.14 3.36 -10.61
N ASP A 418 19.52 4.50 -10.30
CA ASP A 418 18.38 5.04 -11.06
C ASP A 418 18.69 5.11 -12.55
N LYS A 419 19.87 5.65 -12.89
CA LYS A 419 20.32 5.77 -14.27
C LYS A 419 20.50 4.42 -14.96
N ALA A 420 21.10 3.46 -14.25
CA ALA A 420 21.30 2.11 -14.78
C ALA A 420 19.96 1.40 -15.04
N VAL A 421 19.02 1.55 -14.12
CA VAL A 421 17.67 0.95 -14.25
C VAL A 421 16.88 1.62 -15.37
N MET A 422 16.85 2.96 -15.44
CA MET A 422 16.19 3.68 -16.54
C MET A 422 16.68 3.24 -17.92
N LEU A 423 17.99 3.06 -18.06
CA LEU A 423 18.59 2.58 -19.32
C LEU A 423 18.17 1.14 -19.65
N ALA A 424 17.91 0.29 -18.64
CA ALA A 424 17.42 -1.07 -18.86
C ALA A 424 15.97 -1.10 -19.37
N TYR A 425 15.17 -0.06 -19.07
CA TYR A 425 13.84 0.15 -19.66
C TYR A 425 13.90 0.87 -21.03
N GLY A 426 15.05 1.34 -21.47
CA GLY A 426 15.18 2.15 -22.69
C GLY A 426 14.76 3.62 -22.50
N PHE A 427 14.61 4.07 -21.25
CA PHE A 427 14.15 5.42 -20.95
C PHE A 427 15.25 6.48 -21.13
N SER A 428 14.84 7.67 -21.59
CA SER A 428 15.72 8.84 -21.62
C SER A 428 16.00 9.36 -20.22
N VAL A 429 17.25 9.29 -19.79
CA VAL A 429 17.67 9.75 -18.46
C VAL A 429 17.46 11.26 -18.25
N ARG A 430 17.48 12.07 -19.33
CA ARG A 430 17.35 13.54 -19.26
C ARG A 430 15.90 14.01 -19.12
N ASP A 431 14.98 13.31 -19.79
CA ASP A 431 13.61 13.80 -20.00
C ASP A 431 12.57 12.98 -19.22
N MET A 432 13.01 11.93 -18.52
CA MET A 432 12.12 11.05 -17.75
C MET A 432 11.69 11.72 -16.44
N THR A 433 10.38 11.95 -16.31
CA THR A 433 9.72 12.34 -15.05
C THR A 433 9.00 11.12 -14.45
N GLU A 434 8.61 11.18 -13.19
CA GLU A 434 7.80 10.10 -12.58
C GLU A 434 6.51 9.84 -13.37
N SER A 435 5.82 10.89 -13.80
CA SER A 435 4.60 10.76 -14.60
C SER A 435 4.84 10.09 -15.94
N LYS A 436 5.92 10.43 -16.64
CA LYS A 436 6.29 9.77 -17.90
C LYS A 436 6.68 8.30 -17.66
N CYS A 437 7.45 8.03 -16.61
CA CYS A 437 7.87 6.68 -16.25
C CYS A 437 6.68 5.74 -15.98
N VAL A 438 5.57 6.27 -15.47
CA VAL A 438 4.36 5.50 -15.21
C VAL A 438 3.49 5.38 -16.47
N ALA A 439 3.57 6.35 -17.38
CA ALA A 439 2.82 6.36 -18.64
C ALA A 439 3.35 5.35 -19.67
N GLU A 440 4.65 5.10 -19.68
CA GLU A 440 5.34 4.14 -20.57
C GLU A 440 5.48 2.74 -19.94
#